data_b05f9bd5fa6f889fd58cb19c54bd0d75
#
_entry.id   b05f9bd5fa6f889fd58cb19c54bd0d75
#
_cell.length_a   1.000
_cell.length_b   1.000
_cell.length_c   1.000
_cell.angle_alpha   90.00
_cell.angle_beta   90.00
_cell.angle_gamma   90.00
#
_symmetry.space_group_name_H-M   'P 1'
#
loop_
_entity.id
_entity.type
_entity.pdbx_description
1 polymer ?
#
loop_
_entity_poly.entity_id
_entity_poly.type
_entity_poly.pdbx_seq_one_letter_code
_entity_poly.pdbx_strand_id
1 'polypeptide(L)'
;MTTRQVCVRAAVRIAVVVLALASGLSQRVYAQQMDSRITQLVSSVSEERLSNILRKLQSFETRSSLSSLDSTTRGAGAAREWILQEMKSYSPKLQVSFDGYIIPPQGQRITRQIDLRNVMAVLPGRSPRRIYVSGHYDTVARAGGQGATNASPPDPDAAPARPADPSAPLDNLAPGVNDDGSGTALTIELARIFSQSGIDFDATLVFMCHAGEELGLVGARLHAQKAVEEKIPIVGVLNNDIVGNDKGGNGIIDGATIRVYSEGPEDSSSRALARFVQRWGGIYVPSHKVRLMSRPDRFGRGGDHSAYNQLGFTAVGFRESRENFTRQHDVRDTFEGISLPYLAQNARVNAAAAAALALAPPAPAVTSERGAPMITRAPSGYDANLKWVASPGAVSYRVFWREAWGPDWQHDVLVGNVTNLVLPNMQIDDYVFGVAAIDAAGHESMVSAYVAPPRANTPIKTIAK
;
A
#
# COMPACT_ATOMS: atom_id res chain seq x y z
N MET A 1 42.58 -55.89 0.65
CA MET A 1 42.05 -54.51 0.33
C MET A 1 42.42 -53.64 1.50
N THR A 2 43.34 -52.72 1.30
CA THR A 2 43.92 -51.91 2.37
C THR A 2 43.06 -50.71 2.70
N THR A 3 43.06 -50.31 3.96
CA THR A 3 42.26 -49.19 4.54
C THR A 3 42.35 -47.86 3.74
N ARG A 4 43.41 -47.66 2.95
CA ARG A 4 43.59 -46.55 2.05
C ARG A 4 42.60 -46.52 0.86
N GLN A 5 42.17 -47.66 0.36
CA GLN A 5 41.23 -47.74 -0.77
C GLN A 5 39.79 -47.44 -0.37
N VAL A 6 39.42 -47.64 0.88
CA VAL A 6 38.08 -47.33 1.41
C VAL A 6 37.93 -45.83 1.64
N CYS A 7 38.96 -45.15 2.16
CA CYS A 7 38.91 -43.67 2.34
C CYS A 7 38.88 -42.90 1.04
N VAL A 8 39.56 -43.33 -0.02
CA VAL A 8 39.54 -42.67 -1.33
C VAL A 8 38.15 -42.77 -2.01
N ARG A 9 37.48 -43.94 -1.85
CA ARG A 9 36.12 -44.11 -2.41
C ARG A 9 35.05 -43.34 -1.66
N ALA A 10 35.21 -43.13 -0.35
CA ALA A 10 34.31 -42.30 0.44
C ALA A 10 34.48 -40.78 0.12
N ALA A 11 35.75 -40.35 0.00
CA ALA A 11 36.06 -38.96 -0.37
C ALA A 11 35.55 -38.57 -1.79
N VAL A 12 35.67 -39.50 -2.77
CA VAL A 12 35.18 -39.31 -4.13
C VAL A 12 33.64 -39.27 -4.18
N ARG A 13 32.93 -40.05 -3.36
CA ARG A 13 31.46 -39.99 -3.31
C ARG A 13 30.92 -38.73 -2.64
N ILE A 14 31.61 -38.24 -1.62
CA ILE A 14 31.24 -36.95 -0.98
C ILE A 14 31.54 -35.76 -1.92
N ALA A 15 32.68 -35.79 -2.63
CA ALA A 15 33.01 -34.77 -3.61
C ALA A 15 32.04 -34.73 -4.80
N VAL A 16 31.53 -35.87 -5.28
CA VAL A 16 30.56 -35.95 -6.37
C VAL A 16 29.17 -35.44 -5.93
N VAL A 17 28.76 -35.65 -4.68
CA VAL A 17 27.50 -35.13 -4.13
C VAL A 17 27.60 -33.62 -3.92
N VAL A 18 28.75 -33.10 -3.47
CA VAL A 18 28.98 -31.64 -3.31
C VAL A 18 29.10 -30.93 -4.66
N LEU A 19 29.74 -31.54 -5.69
CA LEU A 19 29.76 -31.00 -7.03
C LEU A 19 28.37 -31.05 -7.73
N ALA A 20 27.56 -32.08 -7.46
CA ALA A 20 26.18 -32.15 -7.97
C ALA A 20 25.26 -31.12 -7.33
N LEU A 21 25.52 -30.67 -6.11
CA LEU A 21 24.81 -29.57 -5.46
C LEU A 21 25.28 -28.19 -5.95
N ALA A 22 26.56 -28.02 -6.27
CA ALA A 22 27.12 -26.78 -6.79
C ALA A 22 26.76 -26.53 -8.27
N SER A 23 26.54 -27.57 -9.08
CA SER A 23 26.11 -27.44 -10.48
C SER A 23 24.59 -27.45 -10.66
N GLY A 24 23.81 -27.70 -9.60
CA GLY A 24 22.34 -27.66 -9.58
C GLY A 24 21.74 -26.30 -9.27
N LEU A 25 22.54 -25.29 -8.95
CA LEU A 25 22.13 -23.87 -8.79
C LEU A 25 22.00 -23.13 -10.14
N SER A 26 21.80 -23.86 -11.26
CA SER A 26 21.32 -23.25 -12.47
C SER A 26 19.90 -22.74 -12.19
N GLN A 27 19.75 -21.43 -12.27
CA GLN A 27 18.53 -20.66 -12.22
C GLN A 27 17.35 -21.39 -12.90
N ARG A 28 16.66 -22.25 -12.17
CA ARG A 28 15.28 -22.52 -12.50
C ARG A 28 14.53 -21.28 -12.03
N VAL A 29 14.43 -20.30 -12.92
CA VAL A 29 13.32 -19.35 -12.88
C VAL A 29 12.07 -20.25 -12.94
N TYR A 30 11.55 -20.65 -11.80
CA TYR A 30 10.21 -21.18 -11.74
C TYR A 30 9.34 -20.04 -12.22
N ALA A 31 8.90 -20.11 -13.48
CA ALA A 31 7.84 -19.26 -13.97
C ALA A 31 6.70 -19.46 -12.95
N GLN A 32 6.48 -18.46 -12.12
CA GLN A 32 5.43 -18.51 -11.12
C GLN A 32 4.14 -18.65 -11.90
N GLN A 33 3.46 -19.78 -11.73
CA GLN A 33 2.23 -20.05 -12.47
C GLN A 33 1.22 -18.97 -12.06
N MET A 34 0.74 -18.21 -13.04
CA MET A 34 -0.24 -17.15 -12.78
C MET A 34 -1.53 -17.77 -12.24
N ASP A 35 -1.99 -17.31 -11.09
CA ASP A 35 -3.28 -17.71 -10.54
C ASP A 35 -4.41 -17.13 -11.41
N SER A 36 -5.23 -18.01 -11.97
CA SER A 36 -6.36 -17.62 -12.83
C SER A 36 -7.38 -16.72 -12.12
N ARG A 37 -7.53 -16.86 -10.80
CA ARG A 37 -8.42 -16.03 -9.98
C ARG A 37 -7.94 -14.59 -9.92
N ILE A 38 -6.62 -14.38 -9.71
CA ILE A 38 -6.01 -13.04 -9.73
C ILE A 38 -6.11 -12.45 -11.15
N THR A 39 -5.83 -13.25 -12.19
CA THR A 39 -5.99 -12.82 -13.58
C THR A 39 -7.41 -12.36 -13.88
N GLN A 40 -8.41 -13.09 -13.40
CA GLN A 40 -9.82 -12.72 -13.53
C GLN A 40 -10.13 -11.40 -12.83
N LEU A 41 -9.69 -11.19 -11.58
CA LEU A 41 -9.89 -9.94 -10.85
C LEU A 41 -9.26 -8.76 -11.60
N VAL A 42 -8.02 -8.89 -12.06
CA VAL A 42 -7.30 -7.87 -12.84
C VAL A 42 -8.04 -7.52 -14.14
N SER A 43 -8.53 -8.53 -14.88
CA SER A 43 -9.26 -8.32 -16.12
C SER A 43 -10.66 -7.74 -15.93
N SER A 44 -11.24 -7.85 -14.74
CA SER A 44 -12.59 -7.36 -14.39
C SER A 44 -12.63 -5.85 -14.12
N VAL A 45 -11.47 -5.16 -14.10
CA VAL A 45 -11.41 -3.69 -13.96
C VAL A 45 -11.98 -3.02 -15.19
N SER A 46 -13.03 -2.21 -15.00
CA SER A 46 -13.79 -1.55 -16.06
C SER A 46 -13.52 -0.04 -16.12
N GLU A 47 -13.02 0.44 -17.24
CA GLU A 47 -12.86 1.87 -17.51
C GLU A 47 -14.19 2.61 -17.53
N GLU A 48 -15.26 1.98 -18.05
CA GLU A 48 -16.60 2.53 -18.07
C GLU A 48 -17.12 2.74 -16.63
N ARG A 49 -16.93 1.75 -15.75
CA ARG A 49 -17.32 1.86 -14.33
C ARG A 49 -16.56 2.98 -13.63
N LEU A 50 -15.23 3.04 -13.81
CA LEU A 50 -14.41 4.11 -13.26
C LEU A 50 -14.87 5.48 -13.76
N SER A 51 -15.17 5.62 -15.06
CA SER A 51 -15.72 6.85 -15.63
C SER A 51 -17.04 7.25 -14.97
N ASN A 52 -17.98 6.32 -14.81
CA ASN A 52 -19.27 6.58 -14.22
C ASN A 52 -19.17 7.00 -12.76
N ILE A 53 -18.29 6.35 -11.97
CA ILE A 53 -18.04 6.74 -10.58
C ILE A 53 -17.44 8.14 -10.49
N LEU A 54 -16.43 8.45 -11.31
CA LEU A 54 -15.81 9.79 -11.33
C LEU A 54 -16.78 10.90 -11.69
N ARG A 55 -17.61 10.68 -12.72
CA ARG A 55 -18.66 11.65 -13.12
C ARG A 55 -19.67 11.86 -12.00
N LYS A 56 -20.03 10.78 -11.29
CA LYS A 56 -20.94 10.88 -10.15
C LYS A 56 -20.29 11.65 -8.98
N LEU A 57 -19.02 11.38 -8.67
CA LEU A 57 -18.29 12.12 -7.63
C LEU A 57 -18.16 13.60 -7.99
N GLN A 58 -17.88 13.94 -9.24
CA GLN A 58 -17.86 15.33 -9.72
C GLN A 58 -19.22 16.01 -9.59
N SER A 59 -20.32 15.28 -9.81
CA SER A 59 -21.66 15.87 -9.78
C SER A 59 -22.10 16.38 -8.41
N PHE A 60 -21.36 16.04 -7.33
CA PHE A 60 -21.58 16.61 -6.00
C PHE A 60 -20.99 18.04 -5.87
N GLU A 61 -20.34 18.58 -6.90
CA GLU A 61 -19.73 19.90 -7.00
C GLU A 61 -18.62 20.18 -5.99
N THR A 62 -18.84 19.84 -4.74
CA THR A 62 -17.85 19.82 -3.66
C THR A 62 -18.06 18.59 -2.81
N ARG A 63 -16.97 18.07 -2.24
CA ARG A 63 -16.99 17.03 -1.20
C ARG A 63 -16.23 17.50 0.04
N SER A 64 -16.08 18.82 0.18
CA SER A 64 -15.39 19.40 1.34
C SER A 64 -16.00 18.87 2.64
N SER A 65 -15.16 18.37 3.54
CA SER A 65 -15.58 17.93 4.88
C SER A 65 -16.19 19.05 5.72
N LEU A 66 -16.03 20.32 5.28
CA LEU A 66 -16.64 21.51 5.88
C LEU A 66 -17.92 21.96 5.15
N SER A 67 -18.35 21.27 4.09
CA SER A 67 -19.59 21.59 3.36
C SER A 67 -20.84 21.36 4.22
N SER A 68 -21.98 21.94 3.78
CA SER A 68 -23.28 21.65 4.38
C SER A 68 -23.62 20.16 4.22
N LEU A 69 -24.27 19.57 5.22
CA LEU A 69 -24.76 18.19 5.19
C LEU A 69 -26.24 18.07 4.83
N ASP A 70 -26.92 19.19 4.59
CA ASP A 70 -28.39 19.24 4.41
C ASP A 70 -28.84 18.85 2.99
N SER A 71 -27.92 18.89 2.02
CA SER A 71 -28.21 18.52 0.63
C SER A 71 -28.09 17.01 0.40
N THR A 72 -29.03 16.47 -0.38
CA THR A 72 -28.99 15.06 -0.86
C THR A 72 -28.30 14.91 -2.21
N THR A 73 -27.94 16.02 -2.87
CA THR A 73 -27.35 16.01 -4.22
C THR A 73 -25.99 16.69 -4.29
N ARG A 74 -25.57 17.39 -3.24
CA ARG A 74 -24.33 18.18 -3.19
C ARG A 74 -23.62 18.01 -1.85
N GLY A 75 -22.30 18.20 -1.85
CA GLY A 75 -21.48 18.21 -0.65
C GLY A 75 -21.04 16.84 -0.16
N ALA A 76 -20.24 16.84 0.90
CA ALA A 76 -19.69 15.62 1.50
C ALA A 76 -20.77 14.68 2.04
N GLY A 77 -21.89 15.24 2.56
CA GLY A 77 -23.02 14.45 3.05
C GLY A 77 -23.63 13.59 1.97
N ALA A 78 -24.00 14.21 0.83
CA ALA A 78 -24.57 13.48 -0.31
C ALA A 78 -23.58 12.47 -0.90
N ALA A 79 -22.29 12.82 -0.99
CA ALA A 79 -21.27 11.96 -1.54
C ALA A 79 -21.08 10.69 -0.70
N ARG A 80 -20.93 10.82 0.63
CA ARG A 80 -20.73 9.66 1.51
C ARG A 80 -21.93 8.71 1.53
N GLU A 81 -23.16 9.27 1.52
CA GLU A 81 -24.37 8.45 1.44
C GLU A 81 -24.44 7.67 0.12
N TRP A 82 -24.10 8.34 -1.00
CA TRP A 82 -24.05 7.67 -2.29
C TRP A 82 -22.99 6.55 -2.30
N ILE A 83 -21.75 6.81 -1.83
CA ILE A 83 -20.69 5.80 -1.76
C ILE A 83 -21.15 4.60 -0.93
N LEU A 84 -21.78 4.86 0.23
CA LEU A 84 -22.33 3.81 1.09
C LEU A 84 -23.35 2.93 0.34
N GLN A 85 -24.33 3.55 -0.33
CA GLN A 85 -25.38 2.82 -1.05
C GLN A 85 -24.82 2.10 -2.29
N GLU A 86 -23.89 2.73 -3.02
CA GLU A 86 -23.23 2.12 -4.17
C GLU A 86 -22.51 0.84 -3.76
N MET A 87 -21.68 0.88 -2.72
CA MET A 87 -20.96 -0.30 -2.22
C MET A 87 -21.93 -1.37 -1.66
N LYS A 88 -23.01 -0.97 -0.97
CA LYS A 88 -24.03 -1.92 -0.47
C LYS A 88 -24.71 -2.69 -1.58
N SER A 89 -24.84 -2.09 -2.76
CA SER A 89 -25.53 -2.72 -3.90
C SER A 89 -24.75 -3.88 -4.53
N TYR A 90 -23.46 -4.05 -4.23
CA TYR A 90 -22.59 -4.99 -4.96
C TYR A 90 -22.77 -6.44 -4.54
N SER A 91 -22.81 -6.70 -3.25
CA SER A 91 -22.89 -8.07 -2.73
C SER A 91 -23.41 -8.12 -1.30
N PRO A 92 -24.26 -9.09 -0.94
CA PRO A 92 -24.68 -9.30 0.44
C PRO A 92 -23.52 -9.75 1.36
N LYS A 93 -22.39 -10.22 0.81
CA LYS A 93 -21.18 -10.55 1.57
C LYS A 93 -20.42 -9.31 2.03
N LEU A 94 -20.62 -8.16 1.38
CA LEU A 94 -19.92 -6.92 1.66
C LEU A 94 -20.61 -6.16 2.80
N GLN A 95 -19.96 -6.07 3.94
CA GLN A 95 -20.45 -5.36 5.13
C GLN A 95 -20.08 -3.88 5.02
N VAL A 96 -21.05 -3.03 4.65
CA VAL A 96 -20.80 -1.61 4.42
C VAL A 96 -21.37 -0.76 5.53
N SER A 97 -20.55 0.10 6.11
CA SER A 97 -20.91 0.95 7.24
C SER A 97 -20.14 2.27 7.24
N PHE A 98 -20.60 3.22 8.03
CA PHE A 98 -19.81 4.37 8.39
C PHE A 98 -18.90 4.07 9.58
N ASP A 99 -17.69 4.63 9.54
CA ASP A 99 -16.79 4.79 10.67
C ASP A 99 -16.75 6.28 11.00
N GLY A 100 -17.52 6.72 11.98
CA GLY A 100 -17.92 8.11 12.20
C GLY A 100 -17.35 8.74 13.44
N TYR A 101 -17.09 10.07 13.37
CA TYR A 101 -16.48 10.87 14.42
C TYR A 101 -17.07 12.28 14.43
N ILE A 102 -17.37 12.81 15.61
CA ILE A 102 -17.75 14.21 15.79
C ILE A 102 -16.51 14.99 16.21
N ILE A 103 -16.09 15.92 15.35
CA ILE A 103 -14.87 16.70 15.56
C ILE A 103 -15.24 18.15 15.87
N PRO A 104 -14.88 18.67 17.06
CA PRO A 104 -15.08 20.07 17.39
C PRO A 104 -14.16 20.98 16.57
N PRO A 105 -14.45 22.29 16.47
CA PRO A 105 -13.54 23.24 15.87
C PRO A 105 -12.15 23.18 16.49
N GLN A 106 -11.11 23.08 15.64
CA GLN A 106 -9.72 23.02 16.11
C GLN A 106 -8.72 23.45 15.03
N GLY A 107 -7.66 24.12 15.45
CA GLY A 107 -6.63 24.61 14.53
C GLY A 107 -7.21 25.60 13.50
N GLN A 108 -6.50 25.72 12.37
CA GLN A 108 -6.89 26.63 11.29
C GLN A 108 -7.74 25.97 10.20
N ARG A 109 -7.77 24.63 10.15
CA ARG A 109 -8.43 23.89 9.07
C ARG A 109 -9.84 23.41 9.44
N ILE A 110 -10.11 23.18 10.71
CA ILE A 110 -11.44 22.75 11.18
C ILE A 110 -12.11 23.93 11.90
N THR A 111 -12.74 24.78 11.14
CA THR A 111 -13.30 26.05 11.63
C THR A 111 -14.68 25.91 12.27
N ARG A 112 -15.33 24.75 12.10
CA ARG A 112 -16.64 24.42 12.66
C ARG A 112 -16.69 22.97 13.12
N GLN A 113 -17.68 22.61 13.94
CA GLN A 113 -17.91 21.19 14.26
C GLN A 113 -18.31 20.44 12.98
N ILE A 114 -17.71 19.26 12.77
CA ILE A 114 -18.01 18.38 11.65
C ILE A 114 -18.44 16.99 12.12
N ASP A 115 -19.39 16.38 11.41
CA ASP A 115 -19.73 14.97 11.47
C ASP A 115 -18.94 14.26 10.36
N LEU A 116 -17.72 13.83 10.70
CA LEU A 116 -16.79 13.20 9.78
C LEU A 116 -17.06 11.70 9.73
N ARG A 117 -17.24 11.13 8.53
CA ARG A 117 -17.52 9.71 8.36
C ARG A 117 -16.71 9.11 7.22
N ASN A 118 -15.79 8.22 7.53
CA ASN A 118 -15.23 7.31 6.54
C ASN A 118 -16.33 6.34 6.08
N VAL A 119 -16.28 5.94 4.80
CA VAL A 119 -17.14 4.86 4.30
C VAL A 119 -16.29 3.61 4.20
N MET A 120 -16.68 2.57 4.94
CA MET A 120 -15.94 1.32 5.05
C MET A 120 -16.76 0.15 4.55
N ALA A 121 -16.19 -0.63 3.62
CA ALA A 121 -16.77 -1.87 3.12
C ALA A 121 -15.84 -3.04 3.45
N VAL A 122 -16.32 -3.99 4.25
CA VAL A 122 -15.54 -5.14 4.71
C VAL A 122 -16.02 -6.39 3.99
N LEU A 123 -15.14 -7.06 3.27
CA LEU A 123 -15.34 -8.39 2.71
C LEU A 123 -14.63 -9.40 3.62
N PRO A 124 -15.36 -10.15 4.45
CA PRO A 124 -14.78 -11.10 5.38
C PRO A 124 -13.97 -12.19 4.68
N GLY A 125 -12.76 -12.44 5.17
CA GLY A 125 -11.95 -13.59 4.82
C GLY A 125 -12.04 -14.70 5.86
N ARG A 126 -11.27 -15.77 5.68
CA ARG A 126 -11.18 -16.89 6.63
C ARG A 126 -10.42 -16.54 7.91
N SER A 127 -9.53 -15.55 7.83
CA SER A 127 -8.74 -15.04 8.95
C SER A 127 -9.07 -13.59 9.28
N PRO A 128 -8.81 -13.15 10.52
CA PRO A 128 -9.06 -11.77 10.93
C PRO A 128 -8.03 -10.76 10.37
N ARG A 129 -6.96 -11.21 9.72
CA ARG A 129 -5.96 -10.34 9.09
C ARG A 129 -6.64 -9.41 8.09
N ARG A 130 -6.35 -8.11 8.14
CA ARG A 130 -7.01 -7.13 7.28
C ARG A 130 -6.05 -6.50 6.29
N ILE A 131 -6.50 -6.40 5.05
CA ILE A 131 -5.82 -5.70 3.96
C ILE A 131 -6.74 -4.57 3.51
N TYR A 132 -6.22 -3.36 3.50
CA TYR A 132 -6.97 -2.17 3.12
C TYR A 132 -6.59 -1.73 1.71
N VAL A 133 -7.61 -1.39 0.92
CA VAL A 133 -7.48 -0.57 -0.28
C VAL A 133 -8.23 0.72 0.00
N SER A 134 -7.57 1.87 -0.14
CA SER A 134 -8.17 3.14 0.26
C SER A 134 -7.87 4.29 -0.68
N GLY A 135 -8.70 5.32 -0.61
CA GLY A 135 -8.55 6.65 -1.11
C GLY A 135 -9.39 7.60 -0.27
N HIS A 136 -9.30 8.92 -0.47
CA HIS A 136 -10.14 9.86 0.26
C HIS A 136 -11.22 10.48 -0.64
N TYR A 137 -12.43 10.62 -0.12
CA TYR A 137 -13.51 11.16 -0.93
C TYR A 137 -13.72 12.66 -0.73
N ASP A 138 -13.15 13.27 0.32
CA ASP A 138 -13.25 14.71 0.54
C ASP A 138 -12.36 15.51 -0.42
N THR A 139 -12.69 16.77 -0.60
CA THR A 139 -12.04 17.66 -1.55
C THR A 139 -11.84 19.05 -0.98
N VAL A 140 -10.86 19.76 -1.54
CA VAL A 140 -10.62 21.16 -1.27
C VAL A 140 -10.31 21.91 -2.57
N ALA A 141 -10.81 23.14 -2.69
CA ALA A 141 -10.33 24.08 -3.69
C ALA A 141 -9.86 25.35 -2.98
N ARG A 142 -8.66 25.78 -3.31
CA ARG A 142 -8.02 26.99 -2.75
C ARG A 142 -7.94 28.03 -3.85
N ALA A 143 -8.10 29.30 -3.51
CA ALA A 143 -7.87 30.38 -4.46
C ALA A 143 -6.44 30.25 -5.01
N GLY A 144 -6.33 29.99 -6.33
CA GLY A 144 -5.05 29.83 -7.00
C GLY A 144 -4.46 28.41 -7.06
N GLY A 145 -5.11 27.38 -6.47
CA GLY A 145 -4.62 26.01 -6.48
C GLY A 145 -3.27 25.80 -5.78
N GLN A 146 -2.72 24.56 -5.82
CA GLN A 146 -1.36 24.29 -5.29
C GLN A 146 -0.22 24.85 -6.16
N GLY A 147 -0.48 25.13 -7.44
CA GLY A 147 0.51 25.63 -8.41
C GLY A 147 0.57 27.15 -8.54
N ALA A 148 -0.27 27.88 -7.82
CA ALA A 148 -0.32 29.34 -7.91
C ALA A 148 0.77 30.02 -7.06
N THR A 149 2.02 29.76 -7.38
CA THR A 149 3.13 30.64 -6.95
C THR A 149 3.18 31.94 -7.73
N ASN A 150 2.33 32.09 -8.77
CA ASN A 150 2.20 33.27 -9.61
C ASN A 150 0.74 33.75 -9.60
N ALA A 151 0.11 33.91 -8.44
CA ALA A 151 -1.08 34.75 -8.34
C ALA A 151 -0.69 36.12 -8.81
N SER A 152 -1.42 36.67 -9.82
CA SER A 152 -1.34 38.08 -10.12
C SER A 152 -1.51 38.85 -8.81
N PRO A 153 -0.75 39.94 -8.59
CA PRO A 153 -0.91 40.72 -7.37
C PRO A 153 -2.38 41.08 -7.23
N PRO A 154 -2.95 41.07 -6.01
CA PRO A 154 -4.34 41.43 -5.80
C PRO A 154 -4.59 42.81 -6.41
N ASP A 155 -5.71 42.93 -7.10
CA ASP A 155 -6.17 44.21 -7.65
C ASP A 155 -6.20 45.22 -6.50
N PRO A 156 -5.37 46.27 -6.54
CA PRO A 156 -5.32 47.27 -5.47
C PRO A 156 -6.63 48.03 -5.27
N ASP A 157 -7.53 48.00 -6.26
CA ASP A 157 -8.84 48.67 -6.23
C ASP A 157 -9.98 47.69 -5.86
N ALA A 158 -9.68 46.40 -5.63
CA ALA A 158 -10.69 45.47 -5.16
C ALA A 158 -11.14 45.85 -3.74
N ALA A 159 -12.44 46.05 -3.57
CA ALA A 159 -13.02 46.27 -2.23
C ALA A 159 -12.57 45.11 -1.30
N PRO A 160 -12.17 45.43 -0.05
CA PRO A 160 -11.74 44.38 0.88
C PRO A 160 -12.85 43.35 1.02
N ALA A 161 -12.53 42.08 0.71
CA ALA A 161 -13.44 40.98 0.86
C ALA A 161 -13.92 40.96 2.32
N ARG A 162 -15.23 40.96 2.53
CA ARG A 162 -15.82 40.82 3.86
C ARG A 162 -15.21 39.56 4.50
N PRO A 163 -14.70 39.61 5.74
CA PRO A 163 -14.20 38.41 6.40
C PRO A 163 -15.30 37.34 6.33
N ALA A 164 -15.01 36.20 5.70
CA ALA A 164 -15.93 35.08 5.66
C ALA A 164 -16.19 34.63 7.10
N ASP A 165 -17.44 34.37 7.44
CA ASP A 165 -17.78 33.74 8.73
C ASP A 165 -17.08 32.38 8.79
N PRO A 166 -16.11 32.18 9.69
CA PRO A 166 -15.35 30.93 9.76
C PRO A 166 -16.22 29.73 10.16
N SER A 167 -17.43 29.96 10.69
CA SER A 167 -18.39 28.91 11.05
C SER A 167 -19.33 28.52 9.90
N ALA A 168 -19.35 29.30 8.79
CA ALA A 168 -20.19 28.99 7.65
C ALA A 168 -19.72 27.72 6.91
N PRO A 169 -20.64 26.95 6.28
CA PRO A 169 -20.26 25.84 5.42
C PRO A 169 -19.38 26.29 4.25
N LEU A 170 -18.37 25.46 3.89
CA LEU A 170 -17.56 25.64 2.69
C LEU A 170 -18.20 24.90 1.50
N ASP A 171 -19.16 25.54 0.86
CA ASP A 171 -19.91 25.02 -0.29
C ASP A 171 -19.39 25.54 -1.64
N ASN A 172 -18.17 26.07 -1.68
CA ASN A 172 -17.51 26.47 -2.92
C ASN A 172 -17.20 25.27 -3.81
N LEU A 173 -17.16 25.48 -5.12
CA LEU A 173 -16.84 24.45 -6.10
C LEU A 173 -15.47 23.86 -5.83
N ALA A 174 -15.41 22.53 -5.64
CA ALA A 174 -14.21 21.76 -5.42
C ALA A 174 -14.39 20.37 -6.03
N PRO A 175 -14.28 20.20 -7.36
CA PRO A 175 -14.64 18.95 -8.04
C PRO A 175 -13.76 17.78 -7.60
N GLY A 176 -12.44 17.99 -7.44
CA GLY A 176 -11.49 17.02 -6.93
C GLY A 176 -11.58 15.66 -7.63
N VAL A 177 -11.62 15.64 -8.97
CA VAL A 177 -11.85 14.40 -9.71
C VAL A 177 -10.62 13.51 -9.71
N ASN A 178 -9.43 14.13 -9.72
CA ASN A 178 -8.17 13.40 -9.55
C ASN A 178 -7.73 13.35 -8.09
N ASP A 179 -7.87 14.46 -7.36
CA ASP A 179 -7.53 14.61 -5.93
C ASP A 179 -8.81 14.66 -5.06
N ASP A 180 -9.35 13.57 -4.45
CA ASP A 180 -8.97 12.20 -4.74
C ASP A 180 -10.20 11.37 -5.16
N GLY A 181 -10.93 11.90 -6.15
CA GLY A 181 -11.96 11.13 -6.84
C GLY A 181 -11.37 9.87 -7.50
N SER A 182 -10.09 9.94 -7.96
CA SER A 182 -9.45 8.83 -8.67
C SER A 182 -9.19 7.63 -7.77
N GLY A 183 -8.61 7.82 -6.58
CA GLY A 183 -8.39 6.74 -5.61
C GLY A 183 -9.70 6.26 -5.00
N THR A 184 -10.65 7.16 -4.76
CA THR A 184 -12.01 6.78 -4.33
C THR A 184 -12.69 5.89 -5.37
N ALA A 185 -12.65 6.24 -6.66
CA ALA A 185 -13.27 5.45 -7.73
C ALA A 185 -12.61 4.07 -7.87
N LEU A 186 -11.28 4.02 -7.78
CA LEU A 186 -10.50 2.77 -7.76
C LEU A 186 -10.94 1.89 -6.58
N THR A 187 -11.07 2.44 -5.38
CA THR A 187 -11.47 1.73 -4.17
C THR A 187 -12.89 1.15 -4.30
N ILE A 188 -13.83 1.93 -4.81
CA ILE A 188 -15.22 1.50 -5.05
C ILE A 188 -15.29 0.38 -6.10
N GLU A 189 -14.55 0.51 -7.21
CA GLU A 189 -14.53 -0.50 -8.27
C GLU A 189 -13.91 -1.81 -7.78
N LEU A 190 -12.84 -1.76 -6.97
CA LEU A 190 -12.27 -2.96 -6.39
C LEU A 190 -13.20 -3.62 -5.36
N ALA A 191 -13.95 -2.85 -4.57
CA ALA A 191 -14.97 -3.41 -3.68
C ALA A 191 -16.01 -4.25 -4.47
N ARG A 192 -16.44 -3.77 -5.64
CA ARG A 192 -17.34 -4.50 -6.53
C ARG A 192 -16.70 -5.80 -7.03
N ILE A 193 -15.51 -5.69 -7.64
CA ILE A 193 -14.82 -6.82 -8.29
C ILE A 193 -14.56 -7.94 -7.27
N PHE A 194 -14.01 -7.60 -6.11
CA PHE A 194 -13.65 -8.60 -5.11
C PHE A 194 -14.89 -9.25 -4.48
N SER A 195 -15.91 -8.46 -4.15
CA SER A 195 -17.14 -9.00 -3.51
C SER A 195 -18.00 -9.84 -4.44
N GLN A 196 -17.91 -9.64 -5.76
CA GLN A 196 -18.64 -10.41 -6.78
C GLN A 196 -17.82 -11.57 -7.36
N SER A 197 -16.54 -11.72 -6.99
CA SER A 197 -15.65 -12.72 -7.59
C SER A 197 -15.98 -14.17 -7.24
N GLY A 198 -16.70 -14.40 -6.14
CA GLY A 198 -16.92 -15.74 -5.61
C GLY A 198 -15.70 -16.39 -4.95
N ILE A 199 -14.58 -15.66 -4.85
CA ILE A 199 -13.33 -16.16 -4.26
C ILE A 199 -13.42 -16.09 -2.73
N ASP A 200 -13.01 -17.16 -2.06
CA ASP A 200 -12.86 -17.21 -0.61
C ASP A 200 -11.40 -16.84 -0.26
N PHE A 201 -11.20 -15.59 0.14
CA PHE A 201 -9.89 -15.08 0.54
C PHE A 201 -9.50 -15.58 1.93
N ASP A 202 -8.21 -15.69 2.20
CA ASP A 202 -7.72 -15.97 3.54
C ASP A 202 -7.82 -14.71 4.42
N ALA A 203 -7.27 -13.59 3.99
CA ALA A 203 -7.39 -12.34 4.72
C ALA A 203 -8.69 -11.61 4.39
N THR A 204 -9.22 -10.88 5.37
CA THR A 204 -10.32 -9.94 5.23
C THR A 204 -9.88 -8.72 4.42
N LEU A 205 -10.63 -8.35 3.39
CA LEU A 205 -10.40 -7.15 2.60
C LEU A 205 -11.27 -6.00 3.11
N VAL A 206 -10.69 -4.82 3.20
CA VAL A 206 -11.39 -3.60 3.60
C VAL A 206 -11.17 -2.54 2.52
N PHE A 207 -12.26 -2.05 1.96
CA PHE A 207 -12.28 -0.96 1.01
C PHE A 207 -12.74 0.29 1.74
N MET A 208 -11.83 1.28 1.87
CA MET A 208 -12.03 2.44 2.73
C MET A 208 -11.96 3.73 1.93
N CYS A 209 -13.06 4.50 1.92
CA CYS A 209 -13.05 5.87 1.44
C CYS A 209 -12.94 6.80 2.65
N HIS A 210 -11.75 7.38 2.84
CA HIS A 210 -11.47 8.26 3.97
C HIS A 210 -12.15 9.63 3.82
N ALA A 211 -12.42 10.27 4.95
CA ALA A 211 -12.92 11.62 5.06
C ALA A 211 -11.91 12.50 5.79
N GLY A 212 -11.81 13.77 5.42
CA GLY A 212 -10.97 14.75 6.13
C GLY A 212 -9.47 14.54 5.93
N GLU A 213 -9.05 13.97 4.81
CA GLU A 213 -7.65 13.96 4.38
C GLU A 213 -7.16 15.39 4.27
N GLU A 214 -7.91 16.25 3.57
CA GLU A 214 -7.63 17.66 3.31
C GLU A 214 -7.61 18.54 4.58
N LEU A 215 -8.19 18.05 5.65
CA LEU A 215 -8.11 18.64 6.98
C LEU A 215 -6.90 18.20 7.79
N GLY A 216 -6.06 17.32 7.25
CA GLY A 216 -4.84 16.78 7.85
C GLY A 216 -4.99 15.32 8.26
N LEU A 217 -5.44 14.46 7.36
CA LEU A 217 -5.54 13.01 7.52
C LEU A 217 -6.48 12.59 8.68
N VAL A 218 -7.51 13.39 8.99
CA VAL A 218 -8.27 13.24 10.25
C VAL A 218 -8.95 11.88 10.32
N GLY A 219 -9.68 11.48 9.27
CA GLY A 219 -10.40 10.22 9.24
C GLY A 219 -9.48 9.00 9.29
N ALA A 220 -8.37 9.04 8.56
CA ALA A 220 -7.38 7.96 8.57
C ALA A 220 -6.70 7.82 9.94
N ARG A 221 -6.32 8.96 10.58
CA ARG A 221 -5.70 8.93 11.90
C ARG A 221 -6.62 8.38 12.98
N LEU A 222 -7.88 8.81 13.00
CA LEU A 222 -8.84 8.33 13.99
C LEU A 222 -9.15 6.84 13.79
N HIS A 223 -9.28 6.40 12.54
CA HIS A 223 -9.46 4.99 12.24
C HIS A 223 -8.24 4.15 12.65
N ALA A 224 -7.03 4.61 12.33
CA ALA A 224 -5.81 3.92 12.70
C ALA A 224 -5.61 3.87 14.23
N GLN A 225 -5.95 4.93 14.96
CA GLN A 225 -5.96 4.94 16.44
C GLN A 225 -6.93 3.89 16.99
N LYS A 226 -8.17 3.89 16.50
CA LYS A 226 -9.18 2.88 16.87
C LYS A 226 -8.68 1.46 16.56
N ALA A 227 -8.00 1.26 15.42
CA ALA A 227 -7.44 -0.04 15.08
C ALA A 227 -6.35 -0.50 16.08
N VAL A 228 -5.54 0.41 16.63
CA VAL A 228 -4.59 0.10 17.71
C VAL A 228 -5.33 -0.29 18.98
N GLU A 229 -6.34 0.49 19.39
CA GLU A 229 -7.11 0.26 20.60
C GLU A 229 -7.87 -1.08 20.55
N GLU A 230 -8.49 -1.39 19.43
CA GLU A 230 -9.24 -2.62 19.19
C GLU A 230 -8.35 -3.80 18.76
N LYS A 231 -7.04 -3.59 18.63
CA LYS A 231 -6.05 -4.59 18.20
C LYS A 231 -6.42 -5.23 16.87
N ILE A 232 -6.92 -4.44 15.93
CA ILE A 232 -7.26 -4.90 14.58
C ILE A 232 -5.97 -5.28 13.84
N PRO A 233 -5.85 -6.52 13.34
CA PRO A 233 -4.62 -6.99 12.70
C PRO A 233 -4.52 -6.49 11.24
N ILE A 234 -4.20 -5.21 11.05
CA ILE A 234 -3.97 -4.61 9.73
C ILE A 234 -2.58 -5.04 9.25
N VAL A 235 -2.51 -5.81 8.17
CA VAL A 235 -1.28 -6.37 7.62
C VAL A 235 -0.80 -5.66 6.36
N GLY A 236 -1.64 -4.80 5.76
CA GLY A 236 -1.27 -3.99 4.61
C GLY A 236 -2.33 -2.94 4.29
N VAL A 237 -1.89 -1.72 3.96
CA VAL A 237 -2.75 -0.62 3.47
C VAL A 237 -2.20 -0.16 2.13
N LEU A 238 -3.01 -0.27 1.10
CA LEU A 238 -2.77 0.20 -0.26
C LEU A 238 -3.56 1.50 -0.45
N ASN A 239 -2.95 2.63 -0.11
CA ASN A 239 -3.60 3.94 -0.20
C ASN A 239 -3.38 4.57 -1.56
N ASN A 240 -4.45 4.92 -2.24
CA ASN A 240 -4.44 5.53 -3.57
C ASN A 240 -4.89 6.98 -3.45
N ASP A 241 -4.06 7.91 -3.93
CA ASP A 241 -4.37 9.32 -3.83
C ASP A 241 -3.66 10.04 -5.00
N ILE A 242 -4.44 10.67 -5.87
CA ILE A 242 -4.00 11.23 -7.15
C ILE A 242 -3.40 10.13 -8.04
N VAL A 243 -4.26 9.29 -8.61
CA VAL A 243 -3.85 8.12 -9.43
C VAL A 243 -4.54 8.08 -10.80
N GLY A 244 -5.17 9.17 -11.23
CA GLY A 244 -6.02 9.21 -12.42
C GLY A 244 -5.44 9.93 -13.63
N ASN A 245 -4.35 10.69 -13.50
CA ASN A 245 -3.79 11.48 -14.58
C ASN A 245 -2.37 11.04 -14.96
N ASP A 246 -2.06 11.00 -16.26
CA ASP A 246 -0.76 10.59 -16.81
C ASP A 246 0.05 11.76 -17.39
N LYS A 247 -0.49 13.00 -17.36
CA LYS A 247 0.10 14.19 -17.99
C LYS A 247 0.36 15.30 -16.97
N GLY A 248 1.61 15.57 -16.70
CA GLY A 248 2.03 16.67 -15.84
C GLY A 248 1.64 18.04 -16.39
N GLY A 249 1.55 19.05 -15.53
CA GLY A 249 1.28 20.44 -15.92
C GLY A 249 2.33 21.05 -16.86
N ASN A 250 3.50 20.46 -16.93
CA ASN A 250 4.58 20.78 -17.87
C ASN A 250 4.47 20.04 -19.23
N GLY A 251 3.38 19.31 -19.46
CA GLY A 251 3.12 18.59 -20.69
C GLY A 251 3.78 17.23 -20.83
N ILE A 252 4.62 16.79 -19.87
CA ILE A 252 5.25 15.47 -19.93
C ILE A 252 4.21 14.42 -19.62
N ILE A 253 4.16 13.36 -20.46
CA ILE A 253 3.25 12.22 -20.34
C ILE A 253 4.02 10.98 -19.90
N ASP A 254 3.47 10.23 -18.95
CA ASP A 254 3.94 8.91 -18.57
C ASP A 254 2.73 8.05 -18.12
N GLY A 255 2.10 7.40 -19.10
CA GLY A 255 0.96 6.50 -18.90
C GLY A 255 1.34 5.06 -18.58
N ALA A 256 2.64 4.75 -18.41
CA ALA A 256 3.15 3.40 -18.25
C ALA A 256 3.75 3.10 -16.87
N THR A 257 3.74 4.08 -15.94
CA THR A 257 4.32 3.88 -14.60
C THR A 257 3.43 4.44 -13.50
N ILE A 258 3.45 3.79 -12.33
CA ILE A 258 2.87 4.27 -11.07
C ILE A 258 3.96 4.37 -10.01
N ARG A 259 3.95 5.40 -9.17
CA ARG A 259 4.87 5.55 -8.04
C ARG A 259 4.25 4.95 -6.79
N VAL A 260 5.01 4.16 -6.05
CA VAL A 260 4.62 3.60 -4.75
C VAL A 260 5.60 4.08 -3.70
N TYR A 261 5.12 4.94 -2.83
CA TYR A 261 5.85 5.52 -1.71
C TYR A 261 5.79 4.57 -0.51
N SER A 262 6.91 4.45 0.18
CA SER A 262 7.02 3.57 1.35
C SER A 262 7.97 4.13 2.40
N GLU A 263 7.63 3.93 3.66
CA GLU A 263 8.36 4.46 4.80
C GLU A 263 9.62 3.63 5.11
N GLY A 264 10.68 4.30 5.56
CA GLY A 264 11.91 3.67 6.02
C GLY A 264 11.80 3.08 7.43
N PRO A 265 12.83 2.38 7.89
CA PRO A 265 14.09 2.09 7.21
C PRO A 265 13.96 1.14 6.02
N GLU A 266 15.09 0.86 5.31
CA GLU A 266 15.09 0.14 4.02
C GLU A 266 14.38 -1.22 4.08
N ASP A 267 14.45 -1.93 5.18
CA ASP A 267 13.81 -3.23 5.36
C ASP A 267 12.59 -3.19 6.29
N SER A 268 11.92 -2.05 6.37
CA SER A 268 10.63 -1.91 7.07
C SER A 268 9.54 -2.76 6.40
N SER A 269 8.48 -3.03 7.14
CA SER A 269 7.28 -3.69 6.59
C SER A 269 6.64 -2.90 5.45
N SER A 270 6.69 -1.55 5.49
CA SER A 270 6.23 -0.68 4.41
C SER A 270 7.05 -0.90 3.13
N ARG A 271 8.40 -0.99 3.22
CA ARG A 271 9.26 -1.34 2.09
C ARG A 271 8.97 -2.75 1.56
N ALA A 272 8.75 -3.71 2.46
CA ALA A 272 8.38 -5.07 2.07
C ALA A 272 7.06 -5.10 1.28
N LEU A 273 6.04 -4.34 1.73
CA LEU A 273 4.78 -4.21 1.01
C LEU A 273 4.97 -3.54 -0.36
N ALA A 274 5.79 -2.49 -0.46
CA ALA A 274 6.07 -1.84 -1.73
C ALA A 274 6.74 -2.79 -2.75
N ARG A 275 7.73 -3.59 -2.31
CA ARG A 275 8.35 -4.64 -3.15
C ARG A 275 7.35 -5.72 -3.53
N PHE A 276 6.46 -6.09 -2.62
CA PHE A 276 5.37 -7.02 -2.91
C PHE A 276 4.45 -6.50 -4.01
N VAL A 277 4.02 -5.23 -3.92
CA VAL A 277 3.22 -4.56 -4.97
C VAL A 277 3.96 -4.54 -6.30
N GLN A 278 5.24 -4.20 -6.31
CA GLN A 278 6.05 -4.16 -7.54
C GLN A 278 6.13 -5.55 -8.19
N ARG A 279 6.38 -6.59 -7.39
CA ARG A 279 6.49 -7.97 -7.88
C ARG A 279 5.17 -8.45 -8.49
N TRP A 280 4.09 -8.38 -7.74
CA TRP A 280 2.79 -8.88 -8.18
C TRP A 280 2.18 -8.02 -9.27
N GLY A 281 2.33 -6.69 -9.18
CA GLY A 281 1.97 -5.77 -10.26
C GLY A 281 2.73 -6.10 -11.56
N GLY A 282 4.04 -6.35 -11.48
CA GLY A 282 4.86 -6.72 -12.64
C GLY A 282 4.47 -8.06 -13.28
N ILE A 283 4.00 -9.04 -12.49
CA ILE A 283 3.54 -10.34 -12.98
C ILE A 283 2.20 -10.22 -13.73
N TYR A 284 1.21 -9.55 -13.13
CA TYR A 284 -0.15 -9.52 -13.66
C TYR A 284 -0.44 -8.33 -14.57
N VAL A 285 0.35 -7.25 -14.48
CA VAL A 285 0.19 -6.02 -15.28
C VAL A 285 1.56 -5.60 -15.85
N PRO A 286 2.23 -6.43 -16.66
CA PRO A 286 3.61 -6.22 -17.09
C PRO A 286 3.82 -4.95 -17.93
N SER A 287 2.76 -4.44 -18.55
CA SER A 287 2.78 -3.19 -19.32
C SER A 287 2.80 -1.93 -18.44
N HIS A 288 2.58 -2.06 -17.14
CA HIS A 288 2.48 -0.93 -16.21
C HIS A 288 3.46 -1.08 -15.05
N LYS A 289 4.54 -0.30 -15.07
CA LYS A 289 5.65 -0.46 -14.12
C LYS A 289 5.35 0.20 -12.78
N VAL A 290 5.54 -0.53 -11.71
CA VAL A 290 5.57 0.01 -10.35
C VAL A 290 6.96 0.55 -10.06
N ARG A 291 7.05 1.87 -9.83
CA ARG A 291 8.29 2.55 -9.45
C ARG A 291 8.32 2.73 -7.93
N LEU A 292 9.23 2.03 -7.28
CA LEU A 292 9.42 2.18 -5.82
C LEU A 292 10.05 3.53 -5.48
N MET A 293 9.41 4.23 -4.55
CA MET A 293 9.90 5.49 -4.01
C MET A 293 10.36 5.26 -2.56
N SER A 294 11.68 5.30 -2.37
CA SER A 294 12.32 5.04 -1.06
C SER A 294 12.19 6.23 -0.10
N ARG A 295 10.96 6.73 0.08
CA ARG A 295 10.61 7.82 0.99
C ARG A 295 9.13 7.76 1.36
N PRO A 296 8.73 8.31 2.52
CA PRO A 296 7.36 8.21 3.01
C PRO A 296 6.31 8.76 2.04
N ASP A 297 6.56 9.92 1.43
CA ASP A 297 5.72 10.56 0.42
C ASP A 297 6.54 11.60 -0.37
N ARG A 298 5.87 12.41 -1.17
CA ARG A 298 6.41 13.58 -1.86
C ARG A 298 7.07 14.54 -0.86
N PHE A 299 8.02 15.34 -1.32
CA PHE A 299 8.77 16.24 -0.43
C PHE A 299 7.84 17.25 0.26
N GLY A 300 7.82 17.25 1.59
CA GLY A 300 6.98 18.14 2.41
C GLY A 300 5.48 17.86 2.35
N ARG A 301 5.07 16.68 1.85
CA ARG A 301 3.67 16.25 1.74
C ARG A 301 3.46 14.89 2.39
N GLY A 302 2.21 14.49 2.52
CA GLY A 302 1.80 13.19 3.05
C GLY A 302 0.55 12.69 2.35
N GLY A 303 -0.11 11.73 2.94
CA GLY A 303 -1.38 11.14 2.56
C GLY A 303 -1.83 10.15 3.64
N ASP A 304 -3.03 9.57 3.49
CA ASP A 304 -3.64 8.74 4.53
C ASP A 304 -2.80 7.53 4.96
N HIS A 305 -1.96 6.96 4.07
CA HIS A 305 -1.01 5.90 4.44
C HIS A 305 -0.04 6.32 5.55
N SER A 306 0.32 7.60 5.62
CA SER A 306 1.22 8.13 6.65
C SER A 306 0.60 8.05 8.05
N ALA A 307 -0.73 8.19 8.16
CA ALA A 307 -1.44 8.05 9.43
C ALA A 307 -1.33 6.63 9.99
N TYR A 308 -1.38 5.62 9.12
CA TYR A 308 -1.19 4.22 9.50
C TYR A 308 0.26 3.92 9.87
N ASN A 309 1.23 4.39 9.05
CA ASN A 309 2.66 4.17 9.31
C ASN A 309 3.10 4.77 10.65
N GLN A 310 2.60 5.97 11.01
CA GLN A 310 2.89 6.62 12.30
C GLN A 310 2.47 5.79 13.53
N LEU A 311 1.49 4.91 13.37
CA LEU A 311 1.01 4.01 14.42
C LEU A 311 1.55 2.58 14.27
N GLY A 312 2.55 2.38 13.41
CA GLY A 312 3.25 1.10 13.24
C GLY A 312 2.56 0.12 12.28
N PHE A 313 1.50 0.51 11.60
CA PHE A 313 0.89 -0.32 10.56
C PHE A 313 1.68 -0.28 9.25
N THR A 314 1.65 -1.37 8.52
CA THR A 314 2.27 -1.50 7.20
C THR A 314 1.42 -0.78 6.16
N ALA A 315 1.90 0.33 5.59
CA ALA A 315 1.14 1.09 4.59
C ALA A 315 2.05 1.65 3.49
N VAL A 316 1.49 1.77 2.27
CA VAL A 316 2.13 2.40 1.11
C VAL A 316 1.18 3.38 0.44
N GLY A 317 1.74 4.44 -0.17
CA GLY A 317 0.99 5.45 -0.93
C GLY A 317 1.22 5.32 -2.42
N PHE A 318 0.16 5.12 -3.20
CA PHE A 318 0.19 5.17 -4.66
C PHE A 318 -0.02 6.59 -5.13
N ARG A 319 0.80 7.01 -6.09
CA ARG A 319 0.72 8.32 -6.74
C ARG A 319 0.99 8.19 -8.22
N GLU A 320 0.28 8.96 -9.03
CA GLU A 320 0.51 9.03 -10.47
C GLU A 320 1.96 9.37 -10.82
N SER A 321 2.42 8.94 -11.99
CA SER A 321 3.80 9.14 -12.45
C SER A 321 4.15 10.61 -12.65
N ARG A 322 3.18 11.43 -13.07
CA ARG A 322 3.33 12.85 -13.42
C ARG A 322 2.19 13.67 -12.84
N GLU A 323 2.39 14.19 -11.63
CA GLU A 323 1.39 15.04 -11.00
C GLU A 323 1.17 16.35 -11.75
N ASN A 324 -0.09 16.75 -11.88
CA ASN A 324 -0.46 18.01 -12.50
C ASN A 324 -0.79 19.06 -11.43
N PHE A 325 0.22 19.75 -10.93
CA PHE A 325 0.08 20.76 -9.87
C PHE A 325 -0.82 21.94 -10.26
N THR A 326 -1.12 22.14 -11.56
CA THR A 326 -2.01 23.22 -12.00
C THR A 326 -3.48 22.89 -11.80
N ARG A 327 -3.82 21.64 -11.49
CA ARG A 327 -5.18 21.16 -11.23
C ARG A 327 -5.43 20.79 -9.77
N GLN A 328 -4.39 20.33 -9.05
CA GLN A 328 -4.55 19.92 -7.64
C GLN A 328 -5.06 21.06 -6.76
N HIS A 329 -6.05 20.79 -5.91
CA HIS A 329 -6.73 21.74 -5.04
C HIS A 329 -7.29 22.98 -5.79
N ASP A 330 -7.77 22.77 -7.01
CA ASP A 330 -8.26 23.82 -7.91
C ASP A 330 -9.60 23.40 -8.52
N VAL A 331 -10.44 24.38 -8.88
CA VAL A 331 -11.72 24.13 -9.55
C VAL A 331 -11.58 23.46 -10.93
N ARG A 332 -10.37 23.45 -11.49
CA ARG A 332 -10.02 22.78 -12.74
C ARG A 332 -9.69 21.30 -12.56
N ASP A 333 -9.73 20.76 -11.35
CA ASP A 333 -9.58 19.31 -11.13
C ASP A 333 -10.88 18.59 -11.47
N THR A 334 -11.12 18.48 -12.78
CA THR A 334 -12.34 17.98 -13.41
C THR A 334 -12.06 16.72 -14.21
N PHE A 335 -13.11 16.07 -14.69
CA PHE A 335 -13.04 14.82 -15.44
C PHE A 335 -12.13 14.89 -16.69
N GLU A 336 -12.02 16.06 -17.31
CA GLU A 336 -11.15 16.31 -18.47
C GLU A 336 -9.65 16.14 -18.17
N GLY A 337 -9.28 16.12 -16.89
CA GLY A 337 -7.92 15.84 -16.44
C GLY A 337 -7.58 14.36 -16.31
N ILE A 338 -8.55 13.47 -16.47
CA ILE A 338 -8.39 12.03 -16.22
C ILE A 338 -8.00 11.29 -17.50
N SER A 339 -7.05 10.35 -17.32
CA SER A 339 -6.72 9.30 -18.28
C SER A 339 -7.33 7.98 -17.78
N LEU A 340 -8.51 7.61 -18.29
CA LEU A 340 -9.20 6.38 -17.87
C LEU A 340 -8.36 5.12 -18.08
N PRO A 341 -7.63 4.93 -19.21
CA PRO A 341 -6.75 3.78 -19.38
C PRO A 341 -5.66 3.73 -18.29
N TYR A 342 -5.09 4.89 -17.91
CA TYR A 342 -4.07 4.97 -16.88
C TYR A 342 -4.64 4.61 -15.50
N LEU A 343 -5.79 5.19 -15.12
CA LEU A 343 -6.48 4.86 -13.87
C LEU A 343 -6.83 3.37 -13.80
N ALA A 344 -7.31 2.78 -14.89
CA ALA A 344 -7.61 1.37 -14.96
C ALA A 344 -6.37 0.49 -14.77
N GLN A 345 -5.21 0.87 -15.31
CA GLN A 345 -3.95 0.15 -15.05
C GLN A 345 -3.54 0.23 -13.58
N ASN A 346 -3.70 1.39 -12.94
CA ASN A 346 -3.44 1.56 -11.50
C ASN A 346 -4.38 0.68 -10.65
N ALA A 347 -5.66 0.61 -11.04
CA ALA A 347 -6.63 -0.29 -10.40
C ALA A 347 -6.26 -1.78 -10.59
N ARG A 348 -5.77 -2.17 -11.75
CA ARG A 348 -5.28 -3.54 -12.02
C ARG A 348 -4.07 -3.90 -11.18
N VAL A 349 -3.10 -3.00 -10.99
CA VAL A 349 -1.95 -3.20 -10.09
C VAL A 349 -2.41 -3.40 -8.66
N ASN A 350 -3.35 -2.55 -8.18
CA ASN A 350 -3.94 -2.69 -6.85
C ASN A 350 -4.69 -4.02 -6.70
N ALA A 351 -5.49 -4.41 -7.70
CA ALA A 351 -6.21 -5.69 -7.72
C ALA A 351 -5.26 -6.88 -7.60
N ALA A 352 -4.17 -6.88 -8.39
CA ALA A 352 -3.15 -7.93 -8.35
C ALA A 352 -2.48 -8.04 -6.97
N ALA A 353 -2.04 -6.91 -6.42
CA ALA A 353 -1.35 -6.88 -5.12
C ALA A 353 -2.28 -7.26 -3.96
N ALA A 354 -3.49 -6.69 -3.92
CA ALA A 354 -4.47 -6.98 -2.87
C ALA A 354 -4.93 -8.45 -2.91
N ALA A 355 -5.18 -9.01 -4.10
CA ALA A 355 -5.58 -10.40 -4.26
C ALA A 355 -4.45 -11.37 -3.85
N ALA A 356 -3.23 -11.13 -4.34
CA ALA A 356 -2.07 -11.94 -4.00
C ALA A 356 -1.83 -11.95 -2.47
N LEU A 357 -1.93 -10.79 -1.82
CA LEU A 357 -1.75 -10.67 -0.37
C LEU A 357 -2.91 -11.31 0.41
N ALA A 358 -4.15 -11.21 -0.10
CA ALA A 358 -5.33 -11.76 0.56
C ALA A 358 -5.45 -13.29 0.45
N LEU A 359 -4.86 -13.88 -0.57
CA LEU A 359 -4.80 -15.33 -0.75
C LEU A 359 -3.63 -15.96 -0.02
N ALA A 360 -2.56 -15.20 0.23
CA ALA A 360 -1.31 -15.71 0.80
C ALA A 360 -1.43 -16.06 2.30
N PRO A 361 -0.64 -17.02 2.78
CA PRO A 361 -0.49 -17.27 4.22
C PRO A 361 0.14 -16.07 4.93
N PRO A 362 0.11 -16.01 6.27
CA PRO A 362 0.85 -15.00 7.03
C PRO A 362 2.35 -15.03 6.71
N ALA A 363 3.00 -13.87 6.68
CA ALA A 363 4.45 -13.80 6.57
C ALA A 363 5.13 -14.45 7.79
N PRO A 364 6.24 -15.19 7.62
CA PRO A 364 6.93 -15.84 8.73
C PRO A 364 7.50 -14.82 9.72
N ALA A 365 7.44 -15.10 11.03
CA ALA A 365 8.18 -14.31 11.99
C ALA A 365 9.67 -14.74 11.98
N VAL A 366 10.56 -13.76 11.79
CA VAL A 366 12.01 -13.94 11.73
C VAL A 366 12.73 -13.37 12.96
N THR A 367 11.95 -12.90 13.93
CA THR A 367 12.43 -12.43 15.23
C THR A 367 11.94 -13.34 16.35
N SER A 368 12.77 -13.48 17.37
CA SER A 368 12.40 -14.17 18.61
C SER A 368 11.33 -13.37 19.38
N GLU A 369 10.74 -13.98 20.40
CA GLU A 369 9.81 -13.31 21.33
C GLU A 369 10.41 -12.05 21.99
N ARG A 370 11.75 -11.98 22.09
CA ARG A 370 12.49 -10.83 22.61
C ARG A 370 12.83 -9.78 21.54
N GLY A 371 12.33 -9.94 20.31
CA GLY A 371 12.58 -9.03 19.19
C GLY A 371 13.96 -9.16 18.54
N ALA A 372 14.78 -10.15 18.93
CA ALA A 372 16.07 -10.37 18.30
C ALA A 372 15.91 -11.13 16.97
N PRO A 373 16.62 -10.74 15.89
CA PRO A 373 16.58 -11.46 14.63
C PRO A 373 17.16 -12.87 14.80
N MET A 374 16.47 -13.87 14.21
CA MET A 374 16.84 -15.28 14.31
C MET A 374 17.84 -15.67 13.20
N ILE A 375 18.95 -14.97 13.14
CA ILE A 375 20.07 -15.19 12.21
C ILE A 375 21.38 -15.28 12.98
N THR A 376 22.28 -16.21 12.59
CA THR A 376 23.60 -16.38 13.20
C THR A 376 24.65 -16.75 12.16
N ARG A 377 25.94 -16.67 12.54
CA ARG A 377 27.09 -17.05 11.71
C ARG A 377 27.49 -18.53 11.84
N ALA A 378 26.70 -19.34 12.54
CA ALA A 378 26.97 -20.76 12.77
C ALA A 378 26.71 -21.61 11.50
N PRO A 379 27.41 -22.76 11.33
CA PRO A 379 28.37 -23.31 12.27
C PRO A 379 29.79 -22.79 12.10
N SER A 380 30.21 -22.32 10.91
CA SER A 380 31.61 -22.01 10.62
C SER A 380 32.08 -20.63 11.13
N GLY A 381 31.16 -19.73 11.45
CA GLY A 381 31.43 -18.32 11.73
C GLY A 381 31.30 -17.42 10.49
N TYR A 382 31.20 -18.02 9.31
CA TYR A 382 31.09 -17.34 8.00
C TYR A 382 29.84 -17.75 7.21
N ASP A 383 28.89 -18.45 7.87
CA ASP A 383 27.66 -18.91 7.25
C ASP A 383 26.50 -17.96 7.57
N ALA A 384 25.42 -18.01 6.77
CA ALA A 384 24.14 -17.45 7.16
C ALA A 384 23.23 -18.60 7.63
N ASN A 385 23.04 -18.70 8.94
CA ASN A 385 22.11 -19.65 9.55
C ASN A 385 20.81 -18.92 9.90
N LEU A 386 19.77 -19.12 9.08
CA LEU A 386 18.48 -18.47 9.13
C LEU A 386 17.48 -19.38 9.84
N LYS A 387 16.70 -18.83 10.76
CA LYS A 387 15.59 -19.52 11.42
C LYS A 387 14.34 -18.63 11.37
N TRP A 388 13.17 -19.25 11.32
CA TRP A 388 11.88 -18.57 11.34
C TRP A 388 10.83 -19.39 12.06
N VAL A 389 9.74 -18.72 12.44
CA VAL A 389 8.56 -19.38 13.00
C VAL A 389 7.69 -19.88 11.85
N ALA A 390 7.19 -21.10 11.94
CA ALA A 390 6.30 -21.67 10.94
C ALA A 390 5.04 -20.83 10.77
N SER A 391 4.68 -20.51 9.52
CA SER A 391 3.45 -19.79 9.20
C SER A 391 2.27 -20.76 9.09
N PRO A 392 1.13 -20.47 9.70
CA PRO A 392 -0.09 -21.26 9.53
C PRO A 392 -0.46 -21.38 8.04
N GLY A 393 -0.75 -22.60 7.58
CA GLY A 393 -1.12 -22.87 6.18
C GLY A 393 0.06 -22.96 5.20
N ALA A 394 1.28 -22.65 5.61
CA ALA A 394 2.46 -22.81 4.75
C ALA A 394 2.83 -24.30 4.58
N VAL A 395 3.16 -24.67 3.35
CA VAL A 395 3.69 -26.01 2.99
C VAL A 395 5.14 -25.97 2.50
N SER A 396 5.64 -24.77 2.20
CA SER A 396 7.02 -24.51 1.82
C SER A 396 7.36 -23.05 2.08
N TYR A 397 8.64 -22.73 1.94
CA TYR A 397 9.15 -21.37 2.12
C TYR A 397 10.08 -21.00 0.97
N ARG A 398 10.19 -19.69 0.68
CA ARG A 398 11.20 -19.15 -0.21
C ARG A 398 12.10 -18.23 0.60
N VAL A 399 13.39 -18.51 0.56
CA VAL A 399 14.42 -17.69 1.20
C VAL A 399 15.01 -16.77 0.15
N PHE A 400 15.08 -15.48 0.48
CA PHE A 400 15.61 -14.43 -0.36
C PHE A 400 16.90 -13.87 0.22
N TRP A 401 17.79 -13.38 -0.64
CA TRP A 401 18.89 -12.56 -0.21
C TRP A 401 19.29 -11.55 -1.27
N ARG A 402 19.90 -10.48 -0.82
CA ARG A 402 20.45 -9.41 -1.63
C ARG A 402 21.68 -8.85 -0.97
N GLU A 403 22.57 -8.24 -1.74
CA GLU A 403 23.66 -7.45 -1.21
C GLU A 403 23.12 -6.30 -0.35
N ALA A 404 23.78 -6.00 0.77
CA ALA A 404 23.29 -5.03 1.75
C ALA A 404 23.13 -3.60 1.18
N TRP A 405 23.84 -3.29 0.08
CA TRP A 405 23.73 -2.02 -0.66
C TRP A 405 22.74 -2.05 -1.82
N GLY A 406 22.17 -3.20 -2.18
CA GLY A 406 21.18 -3.35 -3.24
C GLY A 406 19.75 -3.16 -2.70
N PRO A 407 18.86 -2.44 -3.40
CA PRO A 407 17.48 -2.20 -2.92
C PRO A 407 16.53 -3.39 -3.14
N ASP A 408 16.80 -4.25 -4.13
CA ASP A 408 15.90 -5.30 -4.58
C ASP A 408 16.46 -6.70 -4.28
N TRP A 409 15.58 -7.68 -4.03
CA TRP A 409 15.96 -9.08 -3.87
C TRP A 409 16.61 -9.61 -5.17
N GLN A 410 17.86 -10.05 -5.07
CA GLN A 410 18.67 -10.48 -6.22
C GLN A 410 18.65 -12.00 -6.40
N HIS A 411 18.47 -12.72 -5.29
CA HIS A 411 18.53 -14.17 -5.25
C HIS A 411 17.40 -14.74 -4.43
N ASP A 412 16.97 -15.94 -4.78
CA ASP A 412 16.04 -16.71 -3.98
C ASP A 412 16.26 -18.21 -4.12
N VAL A 413 15.79 -18.97 -3.13
CA VAL A 413 15.74 -20.44 -3.17
C VAL A 413 14.45 -20.93 -2.53
N LEU A 414 13.75 -21.81 -3.25
CA LEU A 414 12.60 -22.53 -2.70
C LEU A 414 13.10 -23.65 -1.79
N VAL A 415 12.59 -23.69 -0.55
CA VAL A 415 12.85 -24.74 0.42
C VAL A 415 11.55 -25.43 0.81
N GLY A 416 11.65 -26.69 1.24
CA GLY A 416 10.46 -27.44 1.67
C GLY A 416 9.83 -26.87 2.95
N ASN A 417 9.00 -27.67 3.60
CA ASN A 417 8.39 -27.32 4.89
C ASN A 417 9.43 -27.44 6.03
N VAL A 418 10.34 -26.49 6.07
CA VAL A 418 11.41 -26.36 7.07
C VAL A 418 11.35 -24.99 7.73
N THR A 419 11.93 -24.85 8.91
CA THR A 419 11.96 -23.60 9.68
C THR A 419 13.38 -23.10 9.91
N ASN A 420 14.34 -23.65 9.17
CA ASN A 420 15.73 -23.19 9.18
C ASN A 420 16.42 -23.52 7.85
N LEU A 421 17.42 -22.71 7.53
CA LEU A 421 18.33 -22.93 6.39
C LEU A 421 19.71 -22.41 6.75
N VAL A 422 20.74 -23.17 6.39
CA VAL A 422 22.13 -22.69 6.43
C VAL A 422 22.61 -22.46 5.00
N LEU A 423 23.03 -21.24 4.71
CA LEU A 423 23.71 -20.87 3.47
C LEU A 423 25.23 -20.79 3.79
N PRO A 424 26.01 -21.77 3.31
CA PRO A 424 27.43 -21.83 3.64
C PRO A 424 28.23 -20.71 2.95
N ASN A 425 29.24 -20.19 3.62
CA ASN A 425 30.13 -19.13 3.12
C ASN A 425 29.39 -17.85 2.70
N MET A 426 28.25 -17.56 3.33
CA MET A 426 27.51 -16.31 3.15
C MET A 426 27.61 -15.46 4.42
N GLN A 427 28.45 -14.42 4.36
CA GLN A 427 28.68 -13.53 5.49
C GLN A 427 27.47 -12.64 5.71
N ILE A 428 26.84 -12.75 6.87
CA ILE A 428 25.58 -12.05 7.17
C ILE A 428 25.70 -10.50 7.22
N ASP A 429 26.90 -9.96 7.26
CA ASP A 429 27.14 -8.52 7.28
C ASP A 429 27.12 -7.92 5.87
N ASP A 430 27.34 -8.74 4.82
CA ASP A 430 27.37 -8.32 3.42
C ASP A 430 26.00 -8.42 2.72
N TYR A 431 25.08 -9.17 3.34
CA TYR A 431 23.77 -9.47 2.75
C TYR A 431 22.61 -9.16 3.69
N VAL A 432 21.48 -8.83 3.11
CA VAL A 432 20.17 -8.85 3.78
C VAL A 432 19.43 -10.11 3.35
N PHE A 433 18.90 -10.85 4.31
CA PHE A 433 18.12 -12.07 4.09
C PHE A 433 16.65 -11.83 4.42
N GLY A 434 15.79 -12.62 3.78
CA GLY A 434 14.37 -12.63 4.06
C GLY A 434 13.73 -13.97 3.77
N VAL A 435 12.53 -14.17 4.28
CA VAL A 435 11.78 -15.41 4.12
C VAL A 435 10.32 -15.10 3.81
N ALA A 436 9.74 -15.82 2.85
CA ALA A 436 8.30 -15.82 2.56
C ALA A 436 7.72 -17.22 2.74
N ALA A 437 6.48 -17.32 3.20
CA ALA A 437 5.73 -18.55 3.31
C ALA A 437 4.93 -18.80 2.03
N ILE A 438 4.78 -20.07 1.64
CA ILE A 438 4.04 -20.48 0.45
C ILE A 438 3.04 -21.57 0.86
N ASP A 439 1.77 -21.39 0.49
CA ASP A 439 0.70 -22.35 0.72
C ASP A 439 0.66 -23.46 -0.34
N ALA A 440 -0.27 -24.41 -0.19
CA ALA A 440 -0.44 -25.53 -1.12
C ALA A 440 -0.91 -25.11 -2.53
N ALA A 441 -1.49 -23.92 -2.67
CA ALA A 441 -1.92 -23.37 -3.95
C ALA A 441 -0.83 -22.52 -4.62
N GLY A 442 0.31 -22.31 -3.94
CA GLY A 442 1.45 -21.53 -4.46
C GLY A 442 1.36 -20.02 -4.15
N HIS A 443 0.44 -19.58 -3.29
CA HIS A 443 0.40 -18.18 -2.88
C HIS A 443 1.55 -17.88 -1.92
N GLU A 444 2.26 -16.82 -2.20
CA GLU A 444 3.46 -16.43 -1.47
C GLU A 444 3.18 -15.16 -0.64
N SER A 445 3.56 -15.19 0.63
CA SER A 445 3.42 -14.07 1.56
C SER A 445 4.38 -12.92 1.23
N MET A 446 4.22 -11.78 1.91
CA MET A 446 5.31 -10.81 1.97
C MET A 446 6.59 -11.43 2.53
N VAL A 447 7.73 -10.91 2.10
CA VAL A 447 9.04 -11.31 2.62
C VAL A 447 9.28 -10.64 3.97
N SER A 448 9.52 -11.42 5.01
CA SER A 448 10.01 -10.94 6.30
C SER A 448 11.53 -10.85 6.27
N ALA A 449 12.08 -9.64 6.36
CA ALA A 449 13.53 -9.42 6.34
C ALA A 449 14.14 -9.60 7.74
N TYR A 450 15.35 -10.19 7.79
CA TYR A 450 16.17 -10.25 9.01
C TYR A 450 16.88 -8.91 9.20
N VAL A 451 16.34 -8.07 10.03
CA VAL A 451 16.90 -6.73 10.32
C VAL A 451 17.21 -6.60 11.80
N ALA A 452 18.31 -5.91 12.11
CA ALA A 452 18.61 -5.55 13.48
C ALA A 452 17.56 -4.57 14.00
N PRO A 453 17.10 -4.71 15.24
CA PRO A 453 16.19 -3.72 15.83
C PRO A 453 16.88 -2.34 15.83
N PRO A 454 16.09 -1.25 15.68
CA PRO A 454 16.63 0.10 15.77
C PRO A 454 17.42 0.28 17.07
N ARG A 455 18.59 0.90 16.97
CA ARG A 455 19.37 1.23 18.19
C ARG A 455 18.56 2.24 18.99
N ALA A 456 18.39 1.97 20.29
CA ALA A 456 17.84 2.95 21.21
C ALA A 456 18.75 4.20 21.21
N ASN A 457 18.16 5.39 21.09
CA ASN A 457 18.90 6.64 21.28
C ASN A 457 19.38 6.70 22.74
N THR A 458 20.62 6.30 22.97
CA THR A 458 21.26 6.50 24.28
C THR A 458 21.68 7.96 24.34
N PRO A 459 21.17 8.76 25.27
CA PRO A 459 21.64 10.13 25.43
C PRO A 459 23.15 10.12 25.64
N ILE A 460 23.88 10.90 24.86
CA ILE A 460 25.31 11.09 25.05
C ILE A 460 25.46 11.76 26.42
N LYS A 461 26.01 11.05 27.42
CA LYS A 461 26.38 11.68 28.69
C LYS A 461 27.39 12.75 28.37
N THR A 462 27.03 14.01 28.54
CA THR A 462 27.95 15.12 28.44
C THR A 462 29.05 14.87 29.49
N ILE A 463 30.25 14.59 29.02
CA ILE A 463 31.41 14.55 29.94
C ILE A 463 31.56 15.97 30.41
N ALA A 464 31.19 16.24 31.66
CA ALA A 464 31.47 17.50 32.30
C ALA A 464 33.00 17.68 32.29
N LYS A 465 33.46 18.83 31.73
CA LYS A 465 34.84 19.23 31.74
C LYS A 465 35.27 19.62 33.16
#